data_2eb916f9620c00e1791b16196d4c1650
#
_entry.id   2eb916f9620c00e1791b16196d4c1650
#
_cell.length_a   1.000
_cell.length_b   1.000
_cell.length_c   1.000
_cell.angle_alpha   90.00
_cell.angle_beta   90.00
_cell.angle_gamma   90.00
#
_symmetry.space_group_name_H-M   'P 1'
#
loop_
_entity.id
_entity.type
_entity.pdbx_description
1 polymer ?
#
loop_
_entity_poly.entity_id
_entity_poly.type
_entity_poly.pdbx_seq_one_letter_code
_entity_poly.pdbx_strand_id
1 'polypeptide(L)'
;MHVRLTWRAATAALISSAAVALLASVIPAQAATDRPATPVPPQASAALAGTWVNVNHATKSVVDIWVATSGKGITVDGFGSCVPTLCEWGRIPGTVFGPNVSAKIGTSFEAQWNFKFARTVLLATYSTPRKVPTLTVQEFTTFTDGSGRFNYTSTETFTKGKPVKPTKNGVSASNYPLGSPVGPAPSLPAIWINTAATGNVRAVILSIGSGSGLLQVHAYGFCSPVPCNWGTVTGITFGPSVTTATGRTFLAPYTFSFARALLDGTVNAAGTRLTVQTWTEFTDHSGRSNYETTETFVPLR
;
A
#
# COMPACT_ATOMS: atom_id res chain seq x y z
N MET A 1 7.69 41.78 -48.64
CA MET A 1 6.22 41.87 -48.37
C MET A 1 6.09 42.09 -46.85
N HIS A 2 5.91 43.35 -46.42
CA HIS A 2 5.90 43.77 -45.01
C HIS A 2 4.44 43.98 -44.59
N VAL A 3 3.93 43.23 -43.64
CA VAL A 3 2.60 43.46 -43.05
C VAL A 3 2.78 44.22 -41.74
N ARG A 4 2.27 45.46 -41.73
CA ARG A 4 2.20 46.34 -40.55
C ARG A 4 0.91 46.02 -39.77
N LEU A 5 1.01 45.65 -38.52
CA LEU A 5 -0.10 45.57 -37.55
C LEU A 5 -0.28 46.94 -36.89
N THR A 6 -1.48 47.52 -37.05
CA THR A 6 -1.89 48.77 -36.38
C THR A 6 -2.62 48.46 -35.07
N TRP A 7 -2.16 49.05 -33.99
CA TRP A 7 -2.84 49.00 -32.68
C TRP A 7 -3.94 50.09 -32.65
N ARG A 8 -5.16 49.69 -32.27
CA ARG A 8 -6.25 50.63 -31.92
C ARG A 8 -6.42 50.64 -30.40
N ALA A 9 -6.29 51.85 -29.84
CA ALA A 9 -6.58 52.16 -28.45
C ALA A 9 -8.09 52.16 -28.21
N ALA A 10 -8.56 51.50 -27.14
CA ALA A 10 -9.94 51.59 -26.70
C ALA A 10 -10.01 52.35 -25.38
N THR A 11 -10.86 53.34 -25.38
CA THR A 11 -11.16 54.34 -24.36
C THR A 11 -11.83 53.72 -23.13
N ALA A 12 -11.39 54.11 -21.93
CA ALA A 12 -11.99 53.78 -20.66
C ALA A 12 -13.26 54.59 -20.37
N ALA A 13 -14.36 53.91 -20.06
CA ALA A 13 -15.57 54.53 -19.54
C ALA A 13 -15.61 54.37 -18.00
N LEU A 14 -15.62 55.49 -17.30
CA LEU A 14 -15.82 55.59 -15.86
C LEU A 14 -17.31 55.37 -15.52
N ILE A 15 -17.63 54.36 -14.78
CA ILE A 15 -18.98 54.15 -14.19
C ILE A 15 -18.84 54.36 -12.68
N SER A 16 -19.48 55.42 -12.19
CA SER A 16 -19.64 55.70 -10.77
C SER A 16 -20.65 54.72 -10.16
N SER A 17 -20.23 53.97 -9.17
CA SER A 17 -21.12 53.08 -8.40
C SER A 17 -21.37 53.67 -7.01
N ALA A 18 -22.67 53.92 -6.74
CA ALA A 18 -23.20 54.35 -5.44
C ALA A 18 -22.98 53.24 -4.40
N ALA A 19 -22.40 53.63 -3.25
CA ALA A 19 -22.23 52.73 -2.11
C ALA A 19 -23.59 52.56 -1.37
N VAL A 20 -24.14 51.36 -1.40
CA VAL A 20 -25.23 50.96 -0.49
C VAL A 20 -24.58 50.27 0.72
N ALA A 21 -24.62 50.93 1.89
CA ALA A 21 -24.16 50.36 3.13
C ALA A 21 -25.19 49.35 3.65
N LEU A 22 -24.92 48.07 3.51
CA LEU A 22 -25.62 46.99 4.20
C LEU A 22 -24.99 46.79 5.58
N LEU A 23 -25.73 47.16 6.65
CA LEU A 23 -25.43 46.79 8.01
C LEU A 23 -25.60 45.27 8.17
N ALA A 24 -24.50 44.54 8.04
CA ALA A 24 -24.46 43.11 8.37
C ALA A 24 -24.32 42.97 9.87
N SER A 25 -25.39 42.51 10.55
CA SER A 25 -25.35 42.06 11.93
C SER A 25 -24.37 40.89 12.07
N VAL A 26 -23.25 41.14 12.73
CA VAL A 26 -22.26 40.14 13.10
C VAL A 26 -22.84 39.27 14.19
N ILE A 27 -23.39 38.12 13.85
CA ILE A 27 -23.64 37.04 14.80
C ILE A 27 -22.27 36.46 15.15
N PRO A 28 -21.85 36.46 16.44
CA PRO A 28 -20.62 35.79 16.80
C PRO A 28 -20.80 34.28 16.52
N ALA A 29 -20.10 33.78 15.52
CA ALA A 29 -19.93 32.34 15.32
C ALA A 29 -19.25 31.82 16.60
N GLN A 30 -20.00 31.09 17.43
CA GLN A 30 -19.41 30.28 18.47
C GLN A 30 -18.47 29.30 17.77
N ALA A 31 -17.17 29.53 17.91
CA ALA A 31 -16.16 28.56 17.53
C ALA A 31 -16.42 27.30 18.36
N ALA A 32 -17.10 26.34 17.78
CA ALA A 32 -17.08 24.98 18.29
C ALA A 32 -15.58 24.62 18.36
N THR A 33 -15.10 24.44 19.58
CA THR A 33 -13.79 23.86 19.82
C THR A 33 -13.87 22.38 19.40
N ASP A 34 -13.88 22.13 18.11
CA ASP A 34 -13.66 20.80 17.58
C ASP A 34 -12.25 20.40 17.97
N ARG A 35 -12.17 19.75 19.14
CA ARG A 35 -10.97 19.02 19.53
C ARG A 35 -10.75 18.00 18.42
N PRO A 36 -9.60 18.03 17.74
CA PRO A 36 -9.33 17.07 16.67
C PRO A 36 -9.60 15.65 17.21
N ALA A 37 -10.52 14.94 16.59
CA ALA A 37 -10.80 13.57 16.98
C ALA A 37 -9.51 12.77 16.80
N THR A 38 -9.08 12.10 17.86
CA THR A 38 -7.92 11.22 17.79
C THR A 38 -8.22 10.16 16.72
N PRO A 39 -7.29 9.83 15.78
CA PRO A 39 -7.52 8.76 14.82
C PRO A 39 -7.90 7.51 15.60
N VAL A 40 -9.01 6.93 15.24
CA VAL A 40 -9.43 5.66 15.77
C VAL A 40 -9.21 4.65 14.63
N PRO A 41 -8.05 3.95 14.60
CA PRO A 41 -7.88 2.87 13.64
C PRO A 41 -9.04 1.89 13.82
N PRO A 42 -9.49 1.16 12.77
CA PRO A 42 -10.52 0.16 12.93
C PRO A 42 -10.07 -0.83 13.99
N GLN A 43 -10.98 -1.18 14.90
CA GLN A 43 -10.69 -2.21 15.89
C GLN A 43 -10.38 -3.51 15.17
N ALA A 44 -9.31 -4.19 15.55
CA ALA A 44 -9.00 -5.48 14.97
C ALA A 44 -10.14 -6.47 15.21
N SER A 45 -10.57 -7.16 14.15
CA SER A 45 -11.52 -8.26 14.30
C SER A 45 -10.93 -9.33 15.22
N ALA A 46 -11.70 -9.81 16.18
CA ALA A 46 -11.30 -10.95 17.00
C ALA A 46 -10.99 -12.21 16.14
N ALA A 47 -11.53 -12.27 14.94
CA ALA A 47 -11.25 -13.34 13.98
C ALA A 47 -9.79 -13.34 13.48
N LEU A 48 -9.10 -12.19 13.51
CA LEU A 48 -7.68 -12.12 13.17
C LEU A 48 -6.79 -12.81 14.20
N ALA A 49 -7.17 -12.75 15.50
CA ALA A 49 -6.37 -13.30 16.58
C ALA A 49 -6.21 -14.81 16.49
N GLY A 50 -5.04 -15.31 16.86
CA GLY A 50 -4.72 -16.74 16.95
C GLY A 50 -3.56 -17.15 16.06
N THR A 51 -3.35 -18.45 15.95
CA THR A 51 -2.32 -19.07 15.12
C THR A 51 -2.88 -19.39 13.75
N TRP A 52 -2.16 -18.97 12.74
CA TRP A 52 -2.43 -19.19 11.32
C TRP A 52 -1.33 -20.06 10.74
N VAL A 53 -1.68 -21.22 10.21
CA VAL A 53 -0.75 -22.18 9.63
C VAL A 53 -0.93 -22.19 8.11
N ASN A 54 0.18 -22.11 7.38
CA ASN A 54 0.18 -22.16 5.93
C ASN A 54 -0.40 -23.51 5.44
N VAL A 55 -1.34 -23.45 4.50
CA VAL A 55 -1.92 -24.67 3.90
C VAL A 55 -0.90 -25.42 3.02
N ASN A 56 0.13 -24.72 2.52
CA ASN A 56 1.24 -25.33 1.82
C ASN A 56 2.39 -25.62 2.80
N HIS A 57 2.38 -26.80 3.38
CA HIS A 57 3.41 -27.23 4.35
C HIS A 57 4.83 -27.37 3.73
N ALA A 58 4.95 -27.32 2.40
CA ALA A 58 6.23 -27.37 1.68
C ALA A 58 6.74 -25.97 1.29
N THR A 59 6.08 -24.91 1.76
CA THR A 59 6.49 -23.52 1.45
C THR A 59 7.93 -23.26 1.89
N LYS A 60 8.62 -22.39 1.15
CA LYS A 60 9.94 -21.85 1.51
C LYS A 60 9.87 -20.43 2.06
N SER A 61 8.65 -19.92 2.25
CA SER A 61 8.29 -18.61 2.73
C SER A 61 7.81 -18.67 4.19
N VAL A 62 6.70 -17.98 4.50
CA VAL A 62 6.08 -17.93 5.83
C VAL A 62 5.30 -19.23 6.10
N VAL A 63 5.62 -19.91 7.18
CA VAL A 63 4.98 -21.17 7.59
C VAL A 63 3.84 -20.91 8.57
N ASP A 64 4.10 -20.10 9.59
CA ASP A 64 3.13 -19.76 10.63
C ASP A 64 3.09 -18.25 10.86
N ILE A 65 1.93 -17.74 11.25
CA ILE A 65 1.72 -16.36 11.69
C ILE A 65 0.91 -16.39 12.98
N TRP A 66 1.40 -15.75 14.03
CA TRP A 66 0.66 -15.59 15.28
C TRP A 66 0.20 -14.15 15.41
N VAL A 67 -1.10 -13.97 15.56
CA VAL A 67 -1.71 -12.65 15.72
C VAL A 67 -2.36 -12.58 17.10
N ALA A 68 -1.96 -11.57 17.87
CA ALA A 68 -2.63 -11.24 19.13
C ALA A 68 -3.25 -9.85 19.03
N THR A 69 -4.48 -9.70 19.48
CA THR A 69 -5.15 -8.39 19.61
C THR A 69 -4.74 -7.75 20.94
N SER A 70 -4.41 -6.46 20.91
CA SER A 70 -4.02 -5.67 22.09
C SER A 70 -4.66 -4.29 22.01
N GLY A 71 -5.69 -4.05 22.82
CA GLY A 71 -6.39 -2.78 22.80
C GLY A 71 -7.00 -2.46 21.44
N LYS A 72 -6.50 -1.38 20.78
CA LYS A 72 -6.96 -0.97 19.43
C LYS A 72 -6.12 -1.55 18.30
N GLY A 73 -5.06 -2.28 18.60
CA GLY A 73 -4.11 -2.78 17.61
C GLY A 73 -3.94 -4.28 17.64
N ILE A 74 -2.96 -4.74 16.87
CA ILE A 74 -2.50 -6.13 16.86
C ILE A 74 -0.99 -6.18 17.05
N THR A 75 -0.53 -7.33 17.52
CA THR A 75 0.87 -7.73 17.37
C THR A 75 0.94 -8.99 16.52
N VAL A 76 1.94 -9.06 15.67
CA VAL A 76 2.14 -10.13 14.71
C VAL A 76 3.51 -10.74 14.92
N ASP A 77 3.58 -12.06 14.94
CA ASP A 77 4.81 -12.81 15.00
C ASP A 77 4.86 -13.75 13.79
N GLY A 78 5.89 -13.67 12.98
CA GLY A 78 6.06 -14.46 11.76
C GLY A 78 7.07 -15.58 11.96
N PHE A 79 6.86 -16.71 11.29
CA PHE A 79 7.77 -17.85 11.31
C PHE A 79 8.07 -18.30 9.88
N GLY A 80 9.33 -18.19 9.50
CA GLY A 80 9.82 -18.60 8.18
C GLY A 80 10.24 -20.07 8.15
N SER A 81 10.29 -20.62 6.93
CA SER A 81 10.79 -21.97 6.68
C SER A 81 12.31 -22.03 6.86
N CYS A 82 12.77 -22.65 7.94
CA CYS A 82 14.16 -22.94 8.22
C CYS A 82 14.36 -24.42 8.58
N VAL A 83 15.59 -24.90 8.49
CA VAL A 83 15.94 -26.29 8.79
C VAL A 83 17.02 -26.29 9.85
N PRO A 84 16.89 -27.06 10.93
CA PRO A 84 15.88 -28.11 11.19
C PRO A 84 14.55 -27.61 11.75
N THR A 85 14.43 -26.35 12.09
CA THR A 85 13.25 -25.79 12.77
C THR A 85 12.90 -24.43 12.18
N LEU A 86 11.66 -23.96 12.40
CA LEU A 86 11.20 -22.65 11.92
C LEU A 86 12.04 -21.50 12.47
N CYS A 87 12.27 -20.49 11.66
CA CYS A 87 12.88 -19.23 12.08
C CYS A 87 11.82 -18.29 12.63
N GLU A 88 11.91 -17.94 13.90
CA GLU A 88 11.09 -16.88 14.50
C GLU A 88 11.59 -15.50 14.01
N TRP A 89 10.69 -14.70 13.48
CA TRP A 89 10.98 -13.34 13.01
C TRP A 89 10.89 -12.29 14.11
N GLY A 90 10.26 -12.65 15.22
CA GLY A 90 9.98 -11.79 16.36
C GLY A 90 8.66 -11.04 16.22
N ARG A 91 8.13 -10.64 17.38
CA ARG A 91 6.84 -10.00 17.51
C ARG A 91 6.93 -8.50 17.27
N ILE A 92 6.09 -7.98 16.38
CA ILE A 92 6.01 -6.58 16.02
C ILE A 92 4.56 -6.07 16.07
N PRO A 93 4.32 -4.76 16.19
CA PRO A 93 2.99 -4.21 15.98
C PRO A 93 2.58 -4.33 14.51
N GLY A 94 1.27 -4.51 14.26
CA GLY A 94 0.69 -4.46 12.92
C GLY A 94 -0.33 -3.33 12.82
N THR A 95 -0.47 -2.77 11.62
CA THR A 95 -1.49 -1.78 11.28
C THR A 95 -2.72 -2.49 10.75
N VAL A 96 -3.89 -2.17 11.33
CA VAL A 96 -5.17 -2.79 10.96
C VAL A 96 -5.91 -1.94 9.95
N PHE A 97 -6.55 -2.59 8.98
CA PHE A 97 -7.33 -1.97 7.92
C PHE A 97 -8.73 -2.59 7.85
N GLY A 98 -9.71 -1.76 7.56
CA GLY A 98 -11.09 -2.15 7.28
C GLY A 98 -11.39 -2.18 5.78
N PRO A 99 -12.57 -2.63 5.36
CA PRO A 99 -12.96 -2.65 3.96
C PRO A 99 -13.34 -1.27 3.38
N ASN A 100 -13.44 -0.25 4.21
CA ASN A 100 -13.74 1.13 3.81
C ASN A 100 -13.40 2.13 4.91
N VAL A 101 -13.42 3.41 4.57
CA VAL A 101 -13.07 4.55 5.44
C VAL A 101 -13.97 4.71 6.69
N SER A 102 -15.15 4.10 6.71
CA SER A 102 -16.10 4.15 7.83
C SER A 102 -16.14 2.86 8.64
N ALA A 103 -15.33 1.87 8.28
CA ALA A 103 -15.32 0.56 8.93
C ALA A 103 -14.82 0.66 10.36
N LYS A 104 -15.62 0.19 11.32
CA LYS A 104 -15.24 0.13 12.74
C LYS A 104 -14.42 -1.13 13.08
N ILE A 105 -14.53 -2.16 12.27
CA ILE A 105 -13.84 -3.44 12.43
C ILE A 105 -12.94 -3.67 11.22
N GLY A 106 -11.68 -3.92 11.49
CA GLY A 106 -10.68 -4.26 10.48
C GLY A 106 -10.50 -5.78 10.35
N THR A 107 -10.40 -6.22 9.12
CA THR A 107 -10.23 -7.63 8.74
C THR A 107 -8.93 -7.86 7.99
N SER A 108 -8.16 -6.82 7.78
CA SER A 108 -6.87 -6.89 7.09
C SER A 108 -5.79 -6.22 7.92
N PHE A 109 -4.54 -6.56 7.70
CA PHE A 109 -3.42 -5.92 8.39
C PHE A 109 -2.15 -5.89 7.54
N GLU A 110 -1.30 -4.92 7.84
CA GLU A 110 0.09 -4.84 7.41
C GLU A 110 0.99 -5.09 8.61
N ALA A 111 2.09 -5.83 8.39
CA ALA A 111 3.16 -6.02 9.36
C ALA A 111 4.52 -6.00 8.66
N GLN A 112 5.50 -5.28 9.20
CA GLN A 112 6.80 -5.09 8.57
C GLN A 112 7.95 -5.44 9.50
N TRP A 113 8.79 -6.40 9.06
CA TRP A 113 10.04 -6.77 9.73
C TRP A 113 11.23 -6.15 9.00
N ASN A 114 12.19 -5.67 9.80
CA ASN A 114 13.47 -5.20 9.32
C ASN A 114 14.56 -6.12 9.87
N PHE A 115 15.04 -7.00 9.02
CA PHE A 115 16.20 -7.85 9.30
C PHE A 115 17.49 -7.12 8.88
N LYS A 116 18.64 -7.59 9.33
CA LYS A 116 19.94 -7.01 8.90
C LYS A 116 20.17 -7.18 7.38
N PHE A 117 19.57 -8.20 6.79
CA PHE A 117 19.80 -8.61 5.41
C PHE A 117 18.59 -8.36 4.49
N ALA A 118 17.41 -8.07 5.05
CA ALA A 118 16.19 -7.89 4.29
C ALA A 118 15.15 -7.08 5.05
N ARG A 119 14.22 -6.52 4.32
CA ARG A 119 12.94 -5.99 4.81
C ARG A 119 11.84 -6.88 4.27
N THR A 120 10.94 -7.32 5.14
CA THR A 120 9.77 -8.11 4.74
C THR A 120 8.49 -7.39 5.16
N VAL A 121 7.57 -7.22 4.23
CA VAL A 121 6.21 -6.70 4.47
C VAL A 121 5.23 -7.84 4.25
N LEU A 122 4.33 -8.06 5.21
CA LEU A 122 3.16 -8.92 5.05
C LEU A 122 1.91 -8.05 4.92
N LEU A 123 1.16 -8.28 3.86
CA LEU A 123 -0.18 -7.75 3.64
C LEU A 123 -1.16 -8.92 3.76
N ALA A 124 -2.02 -8.89 4.77
CA ALA A 124 -2.87 -10.02 5.13
C ALA A 124 -4.34 -9.63 5.14
N THR A 125 -5.18 -10.43 4.49
CA THR A 125 -6.63 -10.23 4.42
C THR A 125 -7.37 -11.47 4.91
N TYR A 126 -8.24 -11.28 5.92
CA TYR A 126 -9.10 -12.32 6.47
C TYR A 126 -10.37 -12.47 5.64
N SER A 127 -10.76 -13.71 5.40
CA SER A 127 -12.01 -14.07 4.75
C SER A 127 -12.56 -15.38 5.30
N THR A 128 -13.78 -15.73 4.94
CA THR A 128 -14.42 -16.99 5.35
C THR A 128 -15.00 -17.75 4.15
N PRO A 129 -14.18 -18.12 3.15
CA PRO A 129 -14.67 -18.88 2.02
C PRO A 129 -15.26 -20.21 2.51
N ARG A 130 -16.49 -20.52 2.08
CA ARG A 130 -17.20 -21.74 2.51
C ARG A 130 -17.27 -21.92 4.03
N LYS A 131 -17.33 -20.80 4.78
CA LYS A 131 -17.33 -20.74 6.26
C LYS A 131 -16.02 -21.21 6.92
N VAL A 132 -14.95 -21.35 6.18
CA VAL A 132 -13.62 -21.68 6.73
C VAL A 132 -12.84 -20.39 6.98
N PRO A 133 -12.42 -20.11 8.24
CA PRO A 133 -11.53 -18.98 8.52
C PRO A 133 -10.23 -19.08 7.73
N THR A 134 -9.99 -18.13 6.87
CA THR A 134 -8.85 -18.10 5.95
C THR A 134 -8.15 -16.75 6.02
N LEU A 135 -6.83 -16.76 6.06
CA LEU A 135 -6.00 -15.58 5.92
C LEU A 135 -5.20 -15.71 4.62
N THR A 136 -5.42 -14.80 3.68
CA THR A 136 -4.59 -14.68 2.48
C THR A 136 -3.50 -13.68 2.79
N VAL A 137 -2.24 -14.07 2.60
CA VAL A 137 -1.06 -13.28 2.93
C VAL A 137 -0.20 -13.11 1.70
N GLN A 138 0.11 -11.87 1.37
CA GLN A 138 1.15 -11.52 0.41
C GLN A 138 2.40 -11.14 1.19
N GLU A 139 3.50 -11.81 0.91
CA GLU A 139 4.83 -11.50 1.43
C GLU A 139 5.63 -10.74 0.37
N PHE A 140 6.30 -9.68 0.80
CA PHE A 140 7.20 -8.89 -0.02
C PHE A 140 8.54 -8.79 0.69
N THR A 141 9.57 -9.45 0.15
CA THR A 141 10.91 -9.41 0.72
C THR A 141 11.87 -8.64 -0.17
N THR A 142 12.40 -7.55 0.38
CA THR A 142 13.43 -6.70 -0.22
C THR A 142 14.77 -6.99 0.45
N PHE A 143 15.77 -7.46 -0.30
CA PHE A 143 17.09 -7.69 0.24
C PHE A 143 17.88 -6.38 0.36
N THR A 144 18.60 -6.23 1.47
CA THR A 144 19.38 -5.03 1.80
C THR A 144 20.85 -5.33 2.07
N ASP A 145 21.26 -6.59 1.96
CA ASP A 145 22.61 -7.07 2.28
C ASP A 145 23.57 -7.11 1.08
N GLY A 146 23.09 -6.69 -0.08
CA GLY A 146 23.88 -6.72 -1.28
C GLY A 146 24.24 -8.13 -1.78
N SER A 147 23.49 -9.17 -1.41
CA SER A 147 23.75 -10.58 -1.78
C SER A 147 23.55 -10.90 -3.26
N GLY A 148 23.05 -9.96 -4.07
CA GLY A 148 22.69 -10.20 -5.47
C GLY A 148 21.39 -11.00 -5.64
N ARG A 149 20.69 -11.35 -4.55
CA ARG A 149 19.35 -11.95 -4.60
C ARG A 149 18.34 -10.92 -5.09
N PHE A 150 17.41 -11.35 -5.95
CA PHE A 150 16.31 -10.47 -6.36
C PHE A 150 15.23 -10.39 -5.29
N ASN A 151 14.61 -9.21 -5.16
CA ASN A 151 13.40 -9.05 -4.35
C ASN A 151 12.33 -9.99 -4.86
N TYR A 152 11.62 -10.63 -3.94
CA TYR A 152 10.57 -11.58 -4.32
C TYR A 152 9.28 -11.34 -3.54
N THR A 153 8.18 -11.82 -4.10
CA THR A 153 6.88 -11.87 -3.47
C THR A 153 6.28 -13.26 -3.59
N SER A 154 5.51 -13.65 -2.57
CA SER A 154 4.67 -14.83 -2.60
C SER A 154 3.26 -14.48 -2.11
N THR A 155 2.27 -15.27 -2.54
CA THR A 155 0.91 -15.20 -2.01
C THR A 155 0.56 -16.56 -1.45
N GLU A 156 0.28 -16.62 -0.17
CA GLU A 156 0.08 -17.83 0.59
C GLU A 156 -1.29 -17.80 1.27
N THR A 157 -1.86 -18.98 1.48
CA THR A 157 -3.14 -19.16 2.18
C THR A 157 -2.91 -19.86 3.52
N PHE A 158 -3.50 -19.31 4.56
CA PHE A 158 -3.38 -19.82 5.92
C PHE A 158 -4.76 -20.17 6.48
N THR A 159 -4.81 -21.19 7.34
CA THR A 159 -5.99 -21.55 8.12
C THR A 159 -5.65 -21.54 9.61
N LYS A 160 -6.67 -21.48 10.46
CA LYS A 160 -6.46 -21.61 11.91
C LYS A 160 -5.83 -22.95 12.23
N GLY A 161 -4.78 -22.94 13.05
CA GLY A 161 -4.01 -24.13 13.39
C GLY A 161 -3.44 -24.11 14.80
N LYS A 162 -2.72 -25.16 15.13
CA LYS A 162 -1.93 -25.22 16.38
C LYS A 162 -0.55 -24.65 16.09
N PRO A 163 0.04 -23.84 17.01
CA PRO A 163 1.38 -23.32 16.85
C PRO A 163 2.41 -24.46 16.75
N VAL A 164 3.27 -24.38 15.74
CA VAL A 164 4.50 -25.16 15.72
C VAL A 164 5.47 -24.49 16.69
N LYS A 165 6.06 -25.24 17.65
CA LYS A 165 7.03 -24.68 18.56
C LYS A 165 8.31 -24.34 17.80
N PRO A 166 8.68 -23.05 17.63
CA PRO A 166 9.98 -22.70 17.07
C PRO A 166 11.06 -22.99 18.11
N THR A 167 12.16 -23.53 17.66
CA THR A 167 13.41 -23.35 18.43
C THR A 167 14.01 -22.01 17.99
N LYS A 168 14.49 -21.23 18.95
CA LYS A 168 15.10 -19.90 18.73
C LYS A 168 16.41 -20.02 17.93
N ASN A 169 16.31 -20.27 16.65
CA ASN A 169 17.44 -20.18 15.75
C ASN A 169 17.16 -19.03 14.78
N GLY A 170 17.44 -17.80 15.24
CA GLY A 170 17.38 -16.64 14.40
C GLY A 170 18.16 -16.88 13.10
N VAL A 171 17.65 -16.42 11.97
CA VAL A 171 18.39 -16.43 10.70
C VAL A 171 19.67 -15.64 10.90
N SER A 172 20.82 -16.33 10.89
CA SER A 172 22.09 -15.64 10.95
C SER A 172 22.38 -14.97 9.61
N ALA A 173 22.51 -13.66 9.62
CA ALA A 173 22.92 -12.89 8.43
C ALA A 173 24.31 -13.29 7.88
N SER A 174 25.12 -13.98 8.71
CA SER A 174 26.49 -14.39 8.36
C SER A 174 26.60 -15.45 7.26
N ASN A 175 25.48 -16.09 6.88
CA ASN A 175 25.47 -17.15 5.87
C ASN A 175 25.18 -16.67 4.45
N TYR A 176 25.01 -15.35 4.24
CA TYR A 176 24.68 -14.80 2.93
C TYR A 176 25.84 -13.96 2.38
N PRO A 177 26.26 -14.20 1.13
CA PRO A 177 27.29 -13.38 0.51
C PRO A 177 26.83 -11.93 0.39
N LEU A 178 27.74 -11.00 0.66
CA LEU A 178 27.49 -9.56 0.47
C LEU A 178 27.48 -9.24 -1.03
N GLY A 179 26.43 -8.59 -1.49
CA GLY A 179 26.27 -8.10 -2.87
C GLY A 179 25.25 -6.95 -2.88
N SER A 180 25.10 -6.16 -3.92
CA SER A 180 24.12 -5.05 -3.94
C SER A 180 22.69 -5.54 -4.11
N PRO A 181 21.71 -4.95 -3.38
CA PRO A 181 20.30 -5.31 -3.56
C PRO A 181 19.87 -4.93 -4.97
N VAL A 182 19.36 -5.89 -5.71
CA VAL A 182 18.87 -5.68 -7.07
C VAL A 182 17.39 -6.03 -7.09
N GLY A 183 16.55 -5.02 -7.31
CA GLY A 183 15.16 -5.29 -7.68
C GLY A 183 15.13 -5.99 -9.04
N PRO A 184 14.23 -6.97 -9.27
CA PRO A 184 14.05 -7.54 -10.60
C PRO A 184 13.67 -6.43 -11.58
N ALA A 185 14.19 -6.48 -12.81
CA ALA A 185 13.88 -5.49 -13.82
C ALA A 185 12.36 -5.40 -14.03
N PRO A 186 11.76 -4.21 -13.98
CA PRO A 186 10.32 -4.08 -14.17
C PRO A 186 9.93 -4.41 -15.60
N SER A 187 8.94 -5.28 -15.75
CA SER A 187 8.34 -5.68 -17.04
C SER A 187 6.99 -5.03 -17.22
N LEU A 188 6.87 -3.71 -16.89
CA LEU A 188 5.59 -3.10 -16.55
C LEU A 188 5.26 -1.75 -17.20
N PRO A 189 6.05 -1.14 -18.12
CA PRO A 189 5.73 0.21 -18.56
C PRO A 189 4.42 0.24 -19.33
N ALA A 190 3.44 0.95 -18.80
CA ALA A 190 2.16 1.21 -19.45
C ALA A 190 1.36 2.27 -18.67
N ILE A 191 0.36 2.83 -19.33
CA ILE A 191 -0.70 3.62 -18.69
C ILE A 191 -1.86 2.68 -18.42
N TRP A 192 -2.31 2.62 -17.18
CA TRP A 192 -3.35 1.73 -16.71
C TRP A 192 -4.56 2.53 -16.24
N ILE A 193 -5.74 2.21 -16.76
CA ILE A 193 -6.99 2.88 -16.41
C ILE A 193 -7.89 1.94 -15.64
N ASN A 194 -8.44 2.43 -14.52
CA ASN A 194 -9.39 1.68 -13.71
C ASN A 194 -10.66 1.39 -14.51
N THR A 195 -11.11 0.15 -14.46
CA THR A 195 -12.31 -0.30 -15.18
C THR A 195 -13.62 0.08 -14.47
N ALA A 196 -13.55 0.44 -13.18
CA ALA A 196 -14.71 0.89 -12.42
C ALA A 196 -15.02 2.38 -12.67
N ALA A 197 -16.28 2.76 -12.50
CA ALA A 197 -16.71 4.15 -12.56
C ALA A 197 -16.35 4.96 -11.31
N THR A 198 -16.13 4.27 -10.19
CA THR A 198 -15.77 4.83 -8.89
C THR A 198 -14.68 3.98 -8.25
N GLY A 199 -13.95 4.55 -7.32
CA GLY A 199 -12.89 3.81 -6.62
C GLY A 199 -11.94 4.74 -5.90
N ASN A 200 -10.77 4.22 -5.54
CA ASN A 200 -9.72 4.96 -4.87
C ASN A 200 -8.70 5.50 -5.87
N VAL A 201 -8.24 4.65 -6.78
CA VAL A 201 -7.25 4.99 -7.81
C VAL A 201 -7.88 4.96 -9.20
N ARG A 202 -7.84 6.08 -9.92
CA ARG A 202 -8.42 6.24 -11.26
C ARG A 202 -7.50 5.73 -12.36
N ALA A 203 -6.20 6.00 -12.22
CA ALA A 203 -5.20 5.62 -13.20
C ALA A 203 -3.84 5.43 -12.55
N VAL A 204 -3.03 4.55 -13.13
CA VAL A 204 -1.63 4.32 -12.76
C VAL A 204 -0.77 4.36 -14.02
N ILE A 205 0.29 5.17 -14.00
CA ILE A 205 1.30 5.22 -15.05
C ILE A 205 2.57 4.58 -14.49
N LEU A 206 3.02 3.52 -15.14
CA LEU A 206 4.26 2.83 -14.84
C LEU A 206 5.30 3.20 -15.89
N SER A 207 6.45 3.69 -15.48
CA SER A 207 7.56 4.06 -16.35
C SER A 207 8.89 3.64 -15.74
N ILE A 208 9.94 3.59 -16.55
CA ILE A 208 11.31 3.35 -16.09
C ILE A 208 12.02 4.70 -16.01
N GLY A 209 12.56 5.01 -14.84
CA GLY A 209 13.31 6.26 -14.64
C GLY A 209 14.56 6.29 -15.52
N SER A 210 14.70 7.36 -16.29
CA SER A 210 15.87 7.57 -17.14
C SER A 210 17.14 7.65 -16.28
N GLY A 211 18.11 6.78 -16.54
CA GLY A 211 19.39 6.70 -15.83
C GLY A 211 19.39 5.86 -14.55
N SER A 212 18.27 5.67 -13.86
CA SER A 212 18.22 4.82 -12.66
C SER A 212 17.81 3.37 -12.93
N GLY A 213 17.09 3.11 -14.02
CA GLY A 213 16.48 1.81 -14.31
C GLY A 213 15.39 1.39 -13.32
N LEU A 214 15.02 2.28 -12.39
CA LEU A 214 14.03 1.99 -11.35
C LEU A 214 12.61 2.26 -11.86
N LEU A 215 11.65 1.48 -11.37
CA LEU A 215 10.24 1.69 -11.63
C LEU A 215 9.81 3.04 -11.03
N GLN A 216 9.14 3.86 -11.83
CA GLN A 216 8.43 5.06 -11.41
C GLN A 216 6.94 4.80 -11.50
N VAL A 217 6.22 5.07 -10.43
CA VAL A 217 4.78 4.88 -10.31
C VAL A 217 4.13 6.23 -10.12
N HIS A 218 3.31 6.66 -11.08
CA HIS A 218 2.51 7.88 -10.99
C HIS A 218 1.04 7.48 -10.89
N ALA A 219 0.36 7.89 -9.83
CA ALA A 219 -1.03 7.54 -9.60
C ALA A 219 -1.95 8.77 -9.64
N TYR A 220 -3.20 8.53 -10.02
CA TYR A 220 -4.29 9.50 -9.98
C TYR A 220 -5.46 8.93 -9.20
N GLY A 221 -5.95 9.66 -8.21
CA GLY A 221 -7.14 9.29 -7.44
C GLY A 221 -8.44 9.69 -8.12
N PHE A 222 -9.55 9.07 -7.67
CA PHE A 222 -10.88 9.49 -8.06
C PHE A 222 -11.26 10.79 -7.34
N CYS A 223 -11.18 11.92 -8.04
CA CYS A 223 -11.66 13.23 -7.59
C CYS A 223 -12.58 13.82 -8.65
N SER A 224 -13.45 14.74 -8.27
CA SER A 224 -14.37 15.44 -9.16
C SER A 224 -14.13 16.95 -9.06
N PRO A 225 -14.08 17.68 -10.18
CA PRO A 225 -14.36 17.28 -11.57
C PRO A 225 -13.16 16.62 -12.28
N VAL A 226 -11.95 16.70 -11.74
CA VAL A 226 -10.74 16.13 -12.35
C VAL A 226 -10.05 15.16 -11.38
N PRO A 227 -9.34 14.12 -11.89
CA PRO A 227 -8.58 13.21 -11.05
C PRO A 227 -7.54 13.94 -10.20
N CYS A 228 -7.41 13.53 -8.94
CA CYS A 228 -6.35 14.02 -8.05
C CYS A 228 -5.01 13.44 -8.45
N ASN A 229 -4.05 14.31 -8.69
CA ASN A 229 -2.68 13.90 -8.97
C ASN A 229 -1.97 13.52 -7.63
N TRP A 230 -1.58 12.25 -7.49
CA TRP A 230 -0.82 11.77 -6.32
C TRP A 230 0.69 11.98 -6.47
N GLY A 231 1.14 12.36 -7.65
CA GLY A 231 2.56 12.50 -7.98
C GLY A 231 3.21 11.17 -8.36
N THR A 232 4.53 11.20 -8.49
CA THR A 232 5.37 10.07 -8.87
C THR A 232 6.22 9.63 -7.70
N VAL A 233 6.25 8.32 -7.43
CA VAL A 233 7.12 7.71 -6.44
C VAL A 233 7.95 6.59 -7.08
N THR A 234 9.09 6.27 -6.48
CA THR A 234 9.85 5.09 -6.88
C THR A 234 9.16 3.84 -6.36
N GLY A 235 8.82 2.93 -7.26
CA GLY A 235 8.29 1.63 -6.94
C GLY A 235 9.40 0.60 -6.71
N ILE A 236 9.17 -0.31 -5.78
CA ILE A 236 10.02 -1.47 -5.53
C ILE A 236 9.43 -2.65 -6.29
N THR A 237 10.19 -3.28 -7.18
CA THR A 237 9.74 -4.42 -7.97
C THR A 237 10.08 -5.75 -7.32
N PHE A 238 9.22 -6.74 -7.57
CA PHE A 238 9.34 -8.09 -7.01
C PHE A 238 9.11 -9.13 -8.10
N GLY A 239 9.94 -10.16 -8.08
CA GLY A 239 9.77 -11.38 -8.88
C GLY A 239 9.10 -12.49 -8.08
N PRO A 240 8.75 -13.62 -8.70
CA PRO A 240 8.17 -14.76 -8.01
C PRO A 240 9.21 -15.59 -7.22
N SER A 241 10.50 -15.28 -7.34
CA SER A 241 11.57 -15.95 -6.61
C SER A 241 12.84 -15.11 -6.53
N VAL A 242 13.74 -15.48 -5.64
CA VAL A 242 15.05 -14.84 -5.41
C VAL A 242 16.00 -14.89 -6.60
N THR A 243 15.72 -15.72 -7.62
CA THR A 243 16.53 -15.90 -8.83
C THR A 243 15.89 -15.29 -10.08
N THR A 244 14.68 -14.72 -9.95
CA THR A 244 13.94 -14.18 -11.09
C THR A 244 14.34 -12.73 -11.33
N ALA A 245 14.97 -12.47 -12.48
CA ALA A 245 15.48 -11.15 -12.86
C ALA A 245 14.41 -10.17 -13.38
N THR A 246 13.16 -10.61 -13.56
CA THR A 246 12.04 -9.75 -14.02
C THR A 246 10.89 -9.76 -13.03
N GLY A 247 10.35 -8.57 -12.72
CA GLY A 247 9.25 -8.38 -11.78
C GLY A 247 7.98 -7.89 -12.46
N ARG A 248 6.84 -8.45 -12.05
CA ARG A 248 5.50 -8.01 -12.47
C ARG A 248 4.66 -7.47 -11.32
N THR A 249 5.20 -7.52 -10.13
CA THR A 249 4.59 -6.99 -8.91
C THR A 249 5.44 -5.85 -8.39
N PHE A 250 4.80 -4.85 -7.81
CA PHE A 250 5.49 -3.71 -7.23
C PHE A 250 4.79 -3.22 -5.96
N LEU A 251 5.56 -2.62 -5.07
CA LEU A 251 5.07 -1.77 -3.99
C LEU A 251 5.43 -0.31 -4.29
N ALA A 252 4.48 0.60 -4.12
CA ALA A 252 4.68 2.04 -4.30
C ALA A 252 4.13 2.80 -3.09
N PRO A 253 5.00 3.34 -2.20
CA PRO A 253 4.59 4.07 -1.01
C PRO A 253 4.35 5.55 -1.33
N TYR A 254 3.14 6.03 -1.07
CA TYR A 254 2.75 7.45 -1.14
C TYR A 254 2.62 8.02 0.26
N THR A 255 3.04 9.27 0.41
CA THR A 255 2.87 10.03 1.65
C THR A 255 2.16 11.34 1.34
N PHE A 256 1.00 11.52 1.96
CA PHE A 256 0.22 12.76 1.91
C PHE A 256 0.28 13.45 3.28
N SER A 257 -0.14 14.70 3.35
CA SER A 257 -0.24 15.43 4.63
C SER A 257 -1.23 14.80 5.61
N PHE A 258 -2.20 14.03 5.11
CA PHE A 258 -3.30 13.44 5.88
C PHE A 258 -3.29 11.91 5.94
N ALA A 259 -2.46 11.25 5.12
CA ALA A 259 -2.45 9.78 5.01
C ALA A 259 -1.14 9.26 4.45
N ARG A 260 -0.89 7.97 4.65
CA ARG A 260 0.02 7.15 3.87
C ARG A 260 -0.79 6.18 3.04
N ALA A 261 -0.38 5.92 1.80
CA ALA A 261 -0.97 4.88 0.98
C ALA A 261 0.11 3.99 0.39
N LEU A 262 -0.03 2.68 0.56
CA LEU A 262 0.80 1.69 -0.09
C LEU A 262 0.00 1.08 -1.24
N LEU A 263 0.49 1.22 -2.46
CA LEU A 263 -0.05 0.53 -3.63
C LEU A 263 0.73 -0.76 -3.83
N ASP A 264 0.04 -1.89 -3.74
CA ASP A 264 0.51 -3.19 -4.19
C ASP A 264 -0.10 -3.47 -5.56
N GLY A 265 0.72 -3.45 -6.60
CA GLY A 265 0.28 -3.64 -7.97
C GLY A 265 0.87 -4.90 -8.59
N THR A 266 0.02 -5.74 -9.20
CA THR A 266 0.44 -6.95 -9.93
C THR A 266 -0.13 -6.98 -11.33
N VAL A 267 0.75 -7.04 -12.32
CA VAL A 267 0.37 -7.26 -13.74
C VAL A 267 0.29 -8.75 -14.03
N ASN A 268 -0.80 -9.20 -14.63
CA ASN A 268 -0.98 -10.59 -15.02
C ASN A 268 0.04 -11.03 -16.09
N ALA A 269 0.20 -12.34 -16.27
CA ALA A 269 1.19 -12.91 -17.20
C ALA A 269 1.02 -12.42 -18.65
N ALA A 270 -0.21 -12.15 -19.07
CA ALA A 270 -0.53 -11.67 -20.42
C ALA A 270 -0.29 -10.16 -20.61
N GLY A 271 0.02 -9.38 -19.55
CA GLY A 271 0.19 -7.93 -19.64
C GLY A 271 -1.11 -7.18 -19.96
N THR A 272 -2.27 -7.78 -19.73
CA THR A 272 -3.59 -7.22 -20.11
C THR A 272 -4.39 -6.70 -18.91
N ARG A 273 -3.94 -6.97 -17.70
CA ARG A 273 -4.62 -6.56 -16.47
C ARG A 273 -3.60 -6.23 -15.40
N LEU A 274 -3.80 -5.09 -14.75
CA LEU A 274 -3.13 -4.73 -13.50
C LEU A 274 -4.18 -4.80 -12.39
N THR A 275 -3.90 -5.55 -11.33
CA THR A 275 -4.64 -5.49 -10.07
C THR A 275 -3.84 -4.62 -9.11
N VAL A 276 -4.50 -3.64 -8.50
CA VAL A 276 -3.89 -2.78 -7.47
C VAL A 276 -4.68 -2.94 -6.19
N GLN A 277 -4.00 -3.31 -5.12
CA GLN A 277 -4.50 -3.21 -3.77
C GLN A 277 -3.93 -1.95 -3.13
N THR A 278 -4.79 -1.09 -2.60
CA THR A 278 -4.39 0.17 -1.96
C THR A 278 -4.66 0.09 -0.48
N TRP A 279 -3.62 0.24 0.32
CA TRP A 279 -3.65 0.24 1.78
C TRP A 279 -3.49 1.67 2.28
N THR A 280 -4.56 2.27 2.81
CA THR A 280 -4.58 3.68 3.23
C THR A 280 -4.61 3.78 4.75
N GLU A 281 -3.57 4.37 5.33
CA GLU A 281 -3.45 4.70 6.75
C GLU A 281 -3.61 6.21 6.94
N PHE A 282 -4.60 6.65 7.73
CA PHE A 282 -4.79 8.07 8.03
C PHE A 282 -3.89 8.51 9.18
N THR A 283 -3.24 9.67 8.99
CA THR A 283 -2.28 10.25 9.95
C THR A 283 -2.71 11.62 10.49
N ASP A 284 -3.83 12.15 10.02
CA ASP A 284 -4.33 13.52 10.29
C ASP A 284 -5.29 13.63 11.46
N HIS A 285 -5.47 12.56 12.21
CA HIS A 285 -6.39 12.53 13.36
C HIS A 285 -7.87 12.84 13.02
N SER A 286 -8.28 12.65 11.77
CA SER A 286 -9.64 12.93 11.28
C SER A 286 -10.70 11.95 11.79
N GLY A 287 -10.34 10.91 12.52
CA GLY A 287 -11.25 9.85 12.96
C GLY A 287 -11.69 8.90 11.85
N ARG A 288 -11.14 9.05 10.63
CA ARG A 288 -11.33 8.10 9.53
C ARG A 288 -10.62 6.79 9.84
N SER A 289 -11.23 5.68 9.44
CA SER A 289 -10.62 4.36 9.60
C SER A 289 -9.62 4.07 8.49
N ASN A 290 -8.48 3.46 8.84
CA ASN A 290 -7.60 2.86 7.85
C ASN A 290 -8.37 1.82 7.05
N TYR A 291 -8.14 1.75 5.74
CA TYR A 291 -8.87 0.84 4.88
C TYR A 291 -8.01 0.34 3.73
N GLU A 292 -8.42 -0.80 3.17
CA GLU A 292 -7.86 -1.35 1.95
C GLU A 292 -8.92 -1.50 0.87
N THR A 293 -8.49 -1.37 -0.38
CA THR A 293 -9.34 -1.61 -1.57
C THR A 293 -8.56 -2.38 -2.61
N THR A 294 -9.26 -3.22 -3.37
CA THR A 294 -8.69 -3.91 -4.53
C THR A 294 -9.40 -3.47 -5.81
N GLU A 295 -8.63 -3.02 -6.77
CA GLU A 295 -9.13 -2.45 -8.02
C GLU A 295 -8.45 -3.09 -9.23
N THR A 296 -9.15 -3.11 -10.37
CA THR A 296 -8.67 -3.72 -11.61
C THR A 296 -8.53 -2.67 -12.71
N PHE A 297 -7.40 -2.73 -13.41
CA PHE A 297 -7.05 -1.78 -14.46
C PHE A 297 -6.75 -2.52 -15.75
N VAL A 298 -7.01 -1.84 -16.87
CA VAL A 298 -6.63 -2.27 -18.22
C VAL A 298 -5.63 -1.29 -18.83
N PRO A 299 -4.72 -1.73 -19.72
CA PRO A 299 -3.80 -0.82 -20.36
C PRO A 299 -4.54 0.13 -21.30
N LEU A 300 -4.18 1.41 -21.26
CA LEU A 300 -4.60 2.39 -22.26
C LEU A 300 -3.91 2.04 -23.58
N ARG A 301 -4.69 1.74 -24.61
CA ARG A 301 -4.23 1.41 -25.96
C ARG A 301 -4.24 2.66 -26.86
#